data_e3bd491c4fb4bd98966f948a4a3aac58
#
_entry.id   e3bd491c4fb4bd98966f948a4a3aac58
#
_cell.length_a   1.000
_cell.length_b   1.000
_cell.length_c   1.000
_cell.angle_alpha   90.00
_cell.angle_beta   90.00
_cell.angle_gamma   90.00
#
_symmetry.space_group_name_H-M   'P 1'
#
loop_
_entity.id
_entity.type
_entity.pdbx_description
1 polymer ?
#
loop_
_entity_poly.entity_id
_entity_poly.type
_entity_poly.pdbx_seq_one_letter_code
_entity_poly.pdbx_strand_id
1 'polypeptide(L)'
;MAIAPWDAIGGGKFQSKKSIEERKKNNENLRSMMGQSEQTEVESKVSEALEEVAKEHGIESVTAVALAYVMSKAPNVFPIVGGRKVEHLMDNVQALKIKLTDKQIEKLESVVPFEVSIDTLKVRETFRCSTLISDL
;
A
#
# COMPACT_ATOMS: atom_id res chain seq x y z
N MET A 1 -19.63 -8.54 -1.79
CA MET A 1 -19.16 -7.42 -2.66
C MET A 1 -17.70 -7.64 -2.94
N ALA A 2 -17.23 -7.42 -4.17
CA ALA A 2 -15.81 -7.47 -4.54
C ALA A 2 -15.21 -6.06 -4.46
N ILE A 3 -13.94 -5.96 -4.05
CA ILE A 3 -13.21 -4.71 -3.92
C ILE A 3 -12.05 -4.72 -4.90
N ALA A 4 -11.94 -3.69 -5.74
CA ALA A 4 -10.85 -3.52 -6.70
C ALA A 4 -10.06 -2.22 -6.35
N PRO A 5 -9.15 -2.26 -5.38
CA PRO A 5 -8.41 -1.07 -4.98
C PRO A 5 -7.44 -0.65 -6.09
N TRP A 6 -7.48 0.64 -6.41
CA TRP A 6 -6.52 1.28 -7.30
C TRP A 6 -5.34 1.81 -6.49
N ASP A 7 -4.18 1.91 -7.12
CA ASP A 7 -2.92 2.39 -6.50
C ASP A 7 -2.48 1.63 -5.24
N ALA A 8 -2.79 0.33 -5.19
CA ALA A 8 -2.52 -0.53 -4.04
C ALA A 8 -1.03 -0.62 -3.63
N ILE A 9 -0.12 -0.18 -4.50
CA ILE A 9 1.34 -0.16 -4.30
C ILE A 9 1.93 1.26 -4.27
N GLY A 10 1.08 2.29 -4.06
CA GLY A 10 1.51 3.67 -3.92
C GLY A 10 2.30 4.22 -5.11
N GLY A 11 1.88 3.90 -6.35
CA GLY A 11 2.58 4.33 -7.56
C GLY A 11 4.01 3.78 -7.70
N GLY A 12 4.35 2.73 -6.96
CA GLY A 12 5.69 2.13 -6.93
C GLY A 12 6.64 2.79 -5.93
N LYS A 13 6.13 3.51 -4.95
CA LYS A 13 6.92 4.14 -3.88
C LYS A 13 7.40 3.14 -2.82
N PHE A 14 6.67 2.03 -2.63
CA PHE A 14 7.09 0.96 -1.72
C PHE A 14 8.17 0.09 -2.38
N GLN A 15 9.43 0.43 -2.14
CA GLN A 15 10.59 -0.23 -2.72
C GLN A 15 11.74 -0.31 -1.73
N SER A 16 12.62 -1.31 -1.92
CA SER A 16 13.86 -1.38 -1.15
C SER A 16 14.77 -0.20 -1.45
N LYS A 17 15.59 0.20 -0.48
CA LYS A 17 16.60 1.26 -0.64
C LYS A 17 17.50 1.03 -1.86
N LYS A 18 17.91 -0.23 -2.08
CA LYS A 18 18.72 -0.66 -3.23
C LYS A 18 18.02 -0.36 -4.56
N SER A 19 16.73 -0.69 -4.65
CA SER A 19 15.93 -0.48 -5.86
C SER A 19 15.74 1.00 -6.17
N ILE A 20 15.63 1.85 -5.13
CA ILE A 20 15.52 3.31 -5.27
C ILE A 20 16.85 3.89 -5.78
N GLU A 21 17.99 3.43 -5.26
CA GLU A 21 19.31 3.87 -5.71
C GLU A 21 19.58 3.48 -7.17
N GLU A 22 19.24 2.26 -7.57
CA GLU A 22 19.36 1.79 -8.94
C GLU A 22 18.50 2.63 -9.91
N ARG A 23 17.29 2.99 -9.53
CA ARG A 23 16.42 3.87 -10.32
C ARG A 23 16.98 5.29 -10.43
N LYS A 24 17.50 5.86 -9.34
CA LYS A 24 18.15 7.17 -9.38
C LYS A 24 19.34 7.18 -10.35
N LYS A 25 20.12 6.10 -10.39
CA LYS A 25 21.22 5.93 -11.36
C LYS A 25 20.74 5.84 -12.81
N ASN A 26 19.58 5.19 -13.02
CA ASN A 26 18.99 5.00 -14.34
C ASN A 26 18.11 6.17 -14.80
N ASN A 27 17.99 7.24 -14.00
CA ASN A 27 17.13 8.41 -14.29
C ASN A 27 15.64 8.02 -14.47
N GLU A 28 15.19 6.94 -13.83
CA GLU A 28 13.81 6.47 -13.86
C GLU A 28 12.99 7.17 -12.77
N ASN A 29 12.19 8.16 -13.14
CA ASN A 29 11.31 8.87 -12.21
C ASN A 29 10.16 7.97 -11.76
N LEU A 30 9.81 8.04 -10.45
CA LEU A 30 8.58 7.47 -9.91
C LEU A 30 7.36 8.12 -10.57
N ARG A 31 6.29 7.35 -10.78
CA ARG A 31 5.01 7.92 -11.19
C ARG A 31 4.44 8.70 -10.00
N SER A 32 4.44 10.01 -10.09
CA SER A 32 3.72 10.85 -9.14
C SER A 32 2.62 11.61 -9.86
N MET A 33 1.37 11.41 -9.47
CA MET A 33 0.26 12.23 -9.94
C MET A 33 0.31 13.66 -9.38
N MET A 34 1.08 13.89 -8.30
CA MET A 34 1.19 15.19 -7.61
C MET A 34 2.60 15.77 -7.61
N GLY A 35 3.50 15.30 -8.48
CA GLY A 35 4.84 15.88 -8.63
C GLY A 35 5.87 15.50 -7.55
N GLN A 36 5.51 14.76 -6.52
CA GLN A 36 6.45 14.26 -5.51
C GLN A 36 7.11 12.98 -6.02
N SER A 37 8.35 13.08 -6.43
CA SER A 37 9.15 11.94 -6.93
C SER A 37 9.96 11.24 -5.83
N GLU A 38 9.98 11.77 -4.61
CA GLU A 38 10.72 11.22 -3.49
C GLU A 38 9.81 10.52 -2.49
N GLN A 39 10.36 9.48 -1.87
CA GLN A 39 9.70 8.72 -0.81
C GLN A 39 9.67 9.55 0.48
N THR A 40 8.52 9.63 1.13
CA THR A 40 8.39 10.26 2.45
C THR A 40 9.00 9.38 3.54
N GLU A 41 9.25 9.95 4.73
CA GLU A 41 9.74 9.17 5.88
C GLU A 41 8.80 8.01 6.26
N VAL A 42 7.49 8.24 6.16
CA VAL A 42 6.47 7.22 6.44
C VAL A 42 6.54 6.09 5.41
N GLU A 43 6.61 6.44 4.12
CA GLU A 43 6.74 5.47 3.04
C GLU A 43 8.05 4.66 3.15
N SER A 44 9.13 5.29 3.65
CA SER A 44 10.40 4.61 3.92
C SER A 44 10.27 3.57 5.02
N LYS A 45 9.64 3.94 6.16
CA LYS A 45 9.41 3.01 7.28
C LYS A 45 8.53 1.83 6.87
N VAL A 46 7.47 2.09 6.10
CA VAL A 46 6.61 1.02 5.56
C VAL A 46 7.42 0.11 4.63
N SER A 47 8.25 0.68 3.76
CA SER A 47 9.10 -0.09 2.85
C SER A 47 10.11 -0.97 3.59
N GLU A 48 10.70 -0.48 4.68
CA GLU A 48 11.59 -1.26 5.53
C GLU A 48 10.88 -2.45 6.18
N ALA A 49 9.68 -2.23 6.73
CA ALA A 49 8.89 -3.30 7.32
C ALA A 49 8.46 -4.36 6.28
N LEU A 50 8.07 -3.91 5.09
CA LEU A 50 7.76 -4.81 3.97
C LEU A 50 8.99 -5.62 3.52
N GLU A 51 10.19 -4.99 3.52
CA GLU A 51 11.45 -5.66 3.17
C GLU A 51 11.82 -6.74 4.21
N GLU A 52 11.58 -6.50 5.49
CA GLU A 52 11.79 -7.50 6.55
C GLU A 52 10.87 -8.71 6.36
N VAL A 53 9.57 -8.48 6.10
CA VAL A 53 8.62 -9.56 5.83
C VAL A 53 8.97 -10.30 4.52
N ALA A 54 9.44 -9.61 3.49
CA ALA A 54 9.91 -10.22 2.26
C ALA A 54 11.08 -11.18 2.50
N LYS A 55 12.04 -10.78 3.34
CA LYS A 55 13.16 -11.64 3.74
C LYS A 55 12.72 -12.89 4.48
N GLU A 56 11.72 -12.79 5.37
CA GLU A 56 11.14 -13.93 6.09
C GLU A 56 10.52 -14.96 5.12
N HIS A 57 9.95 -14.49 4.00
CA HIS A 57 9.40 -15.34 2.94
C HIS A 57 10.42 -15.77 1.88
N GLY A 58 11.70 -15.33 1.99
CA GLY A 58 12.72 -15.61 0.98
C GLY A 58 12.47 -14.93 -0.38
N ILE A 59 11.78 -13.78 -0.38
CA ILE A 59 11.38 -13.03 -1.56
C ILE A 59 12.09 -11.67 -1.55
N GLU A 60 12.57 -11.23 -2.71
CA GLU A 60 13.19 -9.91 -2.84
C GLU A 60 12.18 -8.79 -3.13
N SER A 61 11.00 -9.14 -3.64
CA SER A 61 9.99 -8.17 -4.08
C SER A 61 9.16 -7.63 -2.91
N VAL A 62 9.48 -6.42 -2.47
CA VAL A 62 8.70 -5.64 -1.50
C VAL A 62 7.27 -5.39 -2.01
N THR A 63 7.12 -5.15 -3.32
CA THR A 63 5.84 -4.93 -3.99
C THR A 63 4.92 -6.14 -3.88
N ALA A 64 5.46 -7.36 -4.01
CA ALA A 64 4.68 -8.59 -3.88
C ALA A 64 4.10 -8.74 -2.45
N VAL A 65 4.87 -8.39 -1.43
CA VAL A 65 4.40 -8.42 -0.02
C VAL A 65 3.32 -7.36 0.21
N ALA A 66 3.48 -6.15 -0.32
CA ALA A 66 2.48 -5.09 -0.21
C ALA A 66 1.14 -5.50 -0.86
N LEU A 67 1.18 -6.13 -2.03
CA LEU A 67 -0.02 -6.66 -2.68
C LEU A 67 -0.65 -7.82 -1.89
N ALA A 68 0.15 -8.73 -1.35
CA ALA A 68 -0.34 -9.82 -0.50
C ALA A 68 -1.03 -9.27 0.75
N TYR A 69 -0.49 -8.20 1.37
CA TYR A 69 -1.11 -7.52 2.48
C TYR A 69 -2.48 -6.96 2.10
N VAL A 70 -2.59 -6.21 1.01
CA VAL A 70 -3.86 -5.64 0.54
C VAL A 70 -4.90 -6.73 0.29
N MET A 71 -4.51 -7.84 -0.34
CA MET A 71 -5.40 -8.98 -0.59
C MET A 71 -5.84 -9.70 0.68
N SER A 72 -5.05 -9.67 1.75
CA SER A 72 -5.36 -10.32 3.02
C SER A 72 -6.37 -9.56 3.89
N LYS A 73 -6.59 -8.26 3.63
CA LYS A 73 -7.42 -7.39 4.48
C LYS A 73 -8.92 -7.67 4.42
N ALA A 74 -9.40 -8.22 3.33
CA ALA A 74 -10.80 -8.60 3.19
C ALA A 74 -10.97 -9.70 2.14
N PRO A 75 -12.06 -10.50 2.19
CA PRO A 75 -12.37 -11.46 1.15
C PRO A 75 -12.72 -10.73 -0.17
N ASN A 76 -12.37 -11.36 -1.29
CA ASN A 76 -12.69 -10.85 -2.64
C ASN A 76 -12.05 -9.47 -2.96
N VAL A 77 -10.80 -9.28 -2.59
CA VAL A 77 -10.00 -8.12 -2.97
C VAL A 77 -9.16 -8.45 -4.19
N PHE A 78 -9.30 -7.63 -5.25
CA PHE A 78 -8.62 -7.76 -6.53
C PHE A 78 -7.86 -6.47 -6.85
N PRO A 79 -6.61 -6.30 -6.39
CA PRO A 79 -5.84 -5.07 -6.63
C PRO A 79 -5.65 -4.81 -8.12
N ILE A 80 -5.86 -3.56 -8.54
CA ILE A 80 -5.54 -3.14 -9.90
C ILE A 80 -4.07 -2.79 -9.94
N VAL A 81 -3.31 -3.58 -10.70
CA VAL A 81 -1.86 -3.43 -10.81
C VAL A 81 -1.47 -3.09 -12.25
N GLY A 82 -0.40 -2.32 -12.40
CA GLY A 82 0.15 -1.97 -13.70
C GLY A 82 1.68 -1.92 -13.64
N GLY A 83 2.31 -2.09 -14.79
CA GLY A 83 3.76 -2.02 -14.92
C GLY A 83 4.17 -1.59 -16.32
N ARG A 84 5.41 -1.07 -16.45
CA ARG A 84 5.99 -0.71 -17.76
C ARG A 84 6.84 -1.81 -18.37
N LYS A 85 7.21 -2.82 -17.55
CA LYS A 85 8.06 -3.95 -17.92
C LYS A 85 7.38 -5.27 -17.52
N VAL A 86 7.68 -6.34 -18.23
CA VAL A 86 7.15 -7.68 -17.94
C VAL A 86 7.59 -8.16 -16.55
N GLU A 87 8.81 -7.82 -16.15
CA GLU A 87 9.36 -8.14 -14.83
C GLU A 87 8.47 -7.61 -13.70
N HIS A 88 7.92 -6.40 -13.84
CA HIS A 88 7.00 -5.83 -12.85
C HIS A 88 5.72 -6.65 -12.70
N LEU A 89 5.20 -7.20 -13.81
CA LEU A 89 4.04 -8.08 -13.77
C LEU A 89 4.37 -9.40 -13.06
N MET A 90 5.52 -9.98 -13.38
CA MET A 90 5.97 -11.23 -12.76
C MET A 90 6.19 -11.07 -11.26
N ASP A 91 6.73 -9.94 -10.82
CA ASP A 91 6.84 -9.59 -9.41
C ASP A 91 5.48 -9.49 -8.73
N ASN A 92 4.51 -8.83 -9.37
CA ASN A 92 3.17 -8.70 -8.84
C ASN A 92 2.47 -10.07 -8.69
N VAL A 93 2.67 -10.97 -9.65
CA VAL A 93 2.10 -12.34 -9.63
C VAL A 93 2.66 -13.16 -8.45
N GLN A 94 3.87 -12.89 -7.98
CA GLN A 94 4.43 -13.56 -6.79
C GLN A 94 3.56 -13.34 -5.55
N ALA A 95 2.86 -12.21 -5.46
CA ALA A 95 1.95 -11.90 -4.35
C ALA A 95 0.89 -12.98 -4.12
N LEU A 96 0.45 -13.66 -5.18
CA LEU A 96 -0.56 -14.74 -5.10
C LEU A 96 -0.06 -15.98 -4.35
N LYS A 97 1.25 -16.15 -4.20
CA LYS A 97 1.87 -17.28 -3.49
C LYS A 97 2.17 -16.95 -2.02
N ILE A 98 2.11 -15.68 -1.64
CA ILE A 98 2.45 -15.22 -0.30
C ILE A 98 1.21 -15.36 0.60
N LYS A 99 1.37 -16.06 1.71
CA LYS A 99 0.37 -16.09 2.79
C LYS A 99 0.98 -15.43 4.03
N LEU A 100 0.51 -14.24 4.34
CA LEU A 100 0.95 -13.50 5.52
C LEU A 100 0.33 -14.11 6.78
N THR A 101 1.12 -14.19 7.84
CA THR A 101 0.64 -14.57 9.17
C THR A 101 0.05 -13.33 9.87
N ASP A 102 -0.83 -13.57 10.86
CA ASP A 102 -1.44 -12.48 11.66
C ASP A 102 -0.36 -11.60 12.32
N LYS A 103 0.74 -12.18 12.77
CA LYS A 103 1.88 -11.43 13.35
C LYS A 103 2.56 -10.51 12.35
N GLN A 104 2.70 -10.96 11.10
CA GLN A 104 3.28 -10.14 10.03
C GLN A 104 2.34 -8.99 9.64
N ILE A 105 1.03 -9.25 9.60
CA ILE A 105 0.01 -8.22 9.36
C ILE A 105 0.04 -7.19 10.48
N GLU A 106 0.03 -7.61 11.74
CA GLU A 106 0.11 -6.73 12.91
C GLU A 106 1.40 -5.88 12.90
N LYS A 107 2.53 -6.49 12.54
CA LYS A 107 3.81 -5.78 12.39
C LYS A 107 3.70 -4.68 11.34
N LEU A 108 3.15 -4.96 10.15
CA LEU A 108 2.99 -3.98 9.09
C LEU A 108 2.03 -2.83 9.49
N GLU A 109 0.97 -3.14 10.21
CA GLU A 109 -0.01 -2.16 10.69
C GLU A 109 0.53 -1.27 11.81
N SER A 110 1.46 -1.79 12.62
CA SER A 110 2.07 -1.02 13.71
C SER A 110 3.03 0.08 13.24
N VAL A 111 3.49 0.02 11.98
CA VAL A 111 4.42 1.02 11.40
C VAL A 111 3.77 2.38 11.25
N VAL A 112 2.49 2.39 10.86
CA VAL A 112 1.72 3.63 10.66
C VAL A 112 0.42 3.52 11.45
N PRO A 113 0.22 4.36 12.48
CA PRO A 113 -1.03 4.37 13.22
C PRO A 113 -2.20 4.72 12.27
N PHE A 114 -3.34 4.10 12.52
CA PHE A 114 -4.55 4.41 11.76
C PHE A 114 -5.02 5.82 12.10
N GLU A 115 -5.03 6.70 11.12
CA GLU A 115 -5.58 8.05 11.23
C GLU A 115 -6.91 8.13 10.47
N VAL A 116 -7.95 8.60 11.17
CA VAL A 116 -9.23 8.89 10.52
C VAL A 116 -9.09 10.16 9.71
N SER A 117 -9.32 10.10 8.40
CA SER A 117 -9.23 11.29 7.57
C SER A 117 -10.27 12.35 7.97
N ILE A 118 -9.90 13.63 7.82
CA ILE A 118 -10.76 14.79 8.11
C ILE A 118 -12.10 14.71 7.35
N ASP A 119 -12.11 14.15 6.16
CA ASP A 119 -13.32 13.99 5.36
C ASP A 119 -14.33 13.02 6.01
N THR A 120 -13.85 12.01 6.71
CA THR A 120 -14.72 11.09 7.49
C THR A 120 -15.33 11.81 8.69
N LEU A 121 -14.61 12.75 9.31
CA LEU A 121 -15.14 13.58 10.42
C LEU A 121 -16.22 14.53 9.92
N LYS A 122 -16.05 15.18 8.77
CA LYS A 122 -17.07 16.05 8.16
C LYS A 122 -18.36 15.30 7.84
N VAL A 123 -18.25 14.09 7.32
CA VAL A 123 -19.43 13.23 7.06
C VAL A 123 -20.18 12.93 8.35
N ARG A 124 -19.48 12.63 9.45
CA ARG A 124 -20.10 12.41 10.77
C ARG A 124 -20.83 13.64 11.31
N GLU A 125 -20.24 14.83 11.17
CA GLU A 125 -20.88 16.08 11.60
C GLU A 125 -22.11 16.41 10.76
N THR A 126 -22.06 16.16 9.46
CA THR A 126 -23.20 16.38 8.55
C THR A 126 -24.37 15.44 8.90
N PHE A 127 -24.09 14.17 9.22
CA PHE A 127 -25.12 13.22 9.67
C PHE A 127 -25.68 13.57 11.07
N ARG A 128 -24.88 14.13 11.95
CA ARG A 128 -25.33 14.53 13.28
C ARG A 128 -26.23 15.76 13.24
N CYS A 129 -26.00 16.67 12.29
CA CYS A 129 -26.82 17.83 12.07
C CYS A 129 -28.21 17.50 11.49
N SER A 130 -28.29 16.46 10.63
CA SER A 130 -29.58 16.04 10.05
C SER A 130 -30.50 15.31 11.04
N THR A 131 -29.93 14.71 12.10
CA THR A 131 -30.73 14.00 13.13
C THR A 131 -31.36 14.98 14.16
N LEU A 132 -30.81 16.21 14.27
CA LEU A 132 -31.35 17.23 15.16
C LEU A 132 -32.52 18.02 14.56
N ILE A 133 -32.82 17.86 13.28
CA ILE A 133 -33.96 18.55 12.59
C ILE A 133 -35.24 17.72 12.64
N SER A 134 -35.16 16.44 13.05
CA SER A 134 -36.36 15.58 13.15
C SER A 134 -37.08 15.65 14.49
N ASP A 135 -36.60 16.44 15.45
CA ASP A 135 -37.22 16.61 16.79
C ASP A 135 -37.77 18.02 17.03
N LEU A 136 -38.07 18.77 15.96
CA LEU A 136 -38.84 20.00 15.95
C LEU A 136 -40.09 19.83 15.09
#